data_a41a4f6db8d061aaf4b3c4cc8b3fae3c
#
_entry.id   a41a4f6db8d061aaf4b3c4cc8b3fae3c
#
_cell.length_a   1.000
_cell.length_b   1.000
_cell.length_c   1.000
_cell.angle_alpha   90.00
_cell.angle_beta   90.00
_cell.angle_gamma   90.00
#
_symmetry.space_group_name_H-M   'P 1'
#
loop_
_entity.id
_entity.type
_entity.pdbx_description
1 polymer ?
#
loop_
_entity_poly.entity_id
_entity_poly.type
_entity_poly.pdbx_seq_one_letter_code
_entity_poly.pdbx_strand_id
1 'polypeptide(L)'
;MALDYCPKSQILGAFAVAYWLMKPEPGAYSWDDLVKDGSTYWDGVRNYQASNNMKKMRKGERVFFYHSISEKQIVGIMEVSRKYYPDHTDTSGRFGMVNVKPYVAVTNSVTLAEIKAEPKLSDLALVKQSRLSVLPVSSTHWKLLCKMAGVKA
;
A
#
# COMPACT_ATOMS: atom_id res chain seq x y z
N MET A 1 26.49 -15.34 3.44
CA MET A 1 26.18 -15.31 3.46
C MET A 1 25.77 -14.80 3.42
N ALA A 2 25.75 -14.56 3.55
CA ALA A 2 25.35 -14.25 3.54
C ALA A 2 25.12 -13.56 3.46
N LEU A 3 25.35 -13.48 3.45
CA LEU A 3 25.16 -13.06 3.37
C LEU A 3 24.79 -12.57 3.54
N ASP A 4 24.97 -12.54 3.66
CA ASP A 4 24.63 -12.28 3.86
C ASP A 4 24.45 -11.69 4.09
N TYR A 5 24.70 -11.48 4.06
CA TYR A 5 24.59 -11.07 4.26
C TYR A 5 24.41 -10.31 4.48
N CYS A 6 24.77 -10.06 4.57
CA CYS A 6 24.65 -9.43 4.78
C CYS A 6 24.49 -8.56 4.98
N PRO A 7 24.68 -8.35 4.91
CA PRO A 7 24.40 -7.72 5.13
C PRO A 7 24.05 -7.00 5.34
N LYS A 8 24.28 -6.79 5.45
CA LYS A 8 23.94 -6.41 5.53
C LYS A 8 23.57 -5.52 5.81
N SER A 9 23.75 -5.29 5.92
CA SER A 9 23.43 -4.88 6.05
C SER A 9 23.40 -3.99 5.93
N GLN A 10 23.72 -3.85 5.91
CA GLN A 10 23.67 -3.59 5.54
C GLN A 10 23.30 -3.01 5.22
N ILE A 11 23.46 -2.69 5.20
CA ILE A 11 23.03 -2.50 4.76
C ILE A 11 22.26 -2.35 4.86
N LEU A 12 22.53 -1.67 5.61
CA LEU A 12 21.29 -2.03 5.73
C LEU A 12 20.02 -1.26 5.44
N GLY A 13 19.73 0.03 5.55
CA GLY A 13 18.58 0.79 5.16
C GLY A 13 18.21 0.63 3.70
N ALA A 14 19.20 0.50 2.83
CA ALA A 14 18.99 0.31 1.39
C ALA A 14 18.22 -0.98 1.08
N PHE A 15 18.23 -1.95 1.98
CA PHE A 15 17.56 -3.24 1.79
C PHE A 15 16.32 -3.41 2.64
N ALA A 16 15.95 -2.38 3.39
CA ALA A 16 14.75 -2.42 4.19
C ALA A 16 13.53 -2.48 3.29
N VAL A 17 12.62 -3.40 3.57
CA VAL A 17 11.36 -3.51 2.83
C VAL A 17 10.44 -2.38 3.29
N ALA A 18 9.93 -1.61 2.35
CA ALA A 18 8.95 -0.59 2.64
C ALA A 18 7.55 -1.16 2.51
N TYR A 19 6.64 -0.60 3.28
CA TYR A 19 5.23 -0.99 3.27
C TYR A 19 4.37 0.22 2.94
N TRP A 20 3.24 -0.05 2.31
CA TRP A 20 2.39 1.00 1.77
C TRP A 20 0.92 0.69 2.01
N LEU A 21 0.09 1.70 1.83
CA LEU A 21 -1.37 1.58 1.81
C LEU A 21 -1.88 2.39 0.63
N MET A 22 -2.76 1.81 -0.18
CA MET A 22 -3.33 2.49 -1.33
C MET A 22 -4.85 2.42 -1.28
N LYS A 23 -5.48 3.53 -1.68
CA LYS A 23 -6.92 3.68 -1.77
C LYS A 23 -7.29 3.83 -3.24
N PRO A 24 -8.18 2.97 -3.78
CA PRO A 24 -8.65 3.18 -5.15
C PRO A 24 -9.56 4.41 -5.22
N GLU A 25 -9.76 4.91 -6.44
CA GLU A 25 -10.73 5.98 -6.68
C GLU A 25 -12.11 5.51 -6.26
N PRO A 26 -12.91 6.41 -5.65
CA PRO A 26 -14.26 6.06 -5.20
C PRO A 26 -15.12 5.46 -6.32
N GLY A 27 -15.71 4.30 -6.03
CA GLY A 27 -16.59 3.60 -6.97
C GLY A 27 -15.90 2.87 -8.10
N ALA A 28 -14.58 2.97 -8.19
CA ALA A 28 -13.88 2.51 -9.39
C ALA A 28 -13.38 1.07 -9.31
N TYR A 29 -12.94 0.61 -8.14
CA TYR A 29 -12.24 -0.67 -8.10
C TYR A 29 -12.32 -1.31 -6.71
N SER A 30 -12.74 -2.58 -6.68
CA SER A 30 -12.88 -3.33 -5.43
C SER A 30 -11.76 -4.37 -5.28
N TRP A 31 -11.62 -4.91 -4.06
CA TRP A 31 -10.73 -6.04 -3.82
C TRP A 31 -11.12 -7.24 -4.68
N ASP A 32 -12.42 -7.49 -4.81
CA ASP A 32 -12.92 -8.60 -5.63
C ASP A 32 -12.54 -8.40 -7.09
N ASP A 33 -12.59 -7.17 -7.60
CA ASP A 33 -12.16 -6.86 -8.97
C ASP A 33 -10.68 -7.19 -9.14
N LEU A 34 -9.84 -6.83 -8.16
CA LEU A 34 -8.42 -7.12 -8.22
C LEU A 34 -8.14 -8.62 -8.23
N VAL A 35 -8.83 -9.39 -7.38
CA VAL A 35 -8.68 -10.84 -7.32
C VAL A 35 -9.09 -11.47 -8.66
N LYS A 36 -10.18 -10.98 -9.24
CA LYS A 36 -10.67 -11.47 -10.54
C LYS A 36 -9.68 -11.15 -11.66
N ASP A 37 -9.12 -9.94 -11.66
CA ASP A 37 -8.19 -9.50 -12.71
C ASP A 37 -6.80 -10.12 -12.55
N GLY A 38 -6.41 -10.53 -11.35
CA GLY A 38 -5.10 -11.10 -11.05
C GLY A 38 -3.98 -10.08 -10.94
N SER A 39 -4.10 -8.95 -11.60
CA SER A 39 -3.20 -7.80 -11.49
C SER A 39 -3.84 -6.59 -12.14
N THR A 40 -3.40 -5.41 -11.78
CA THR A 40 -3.88 -4.18 -12.38
C THR A 40 -2.81 -3.10 -12.34
N TYR A 41 -2.91 -2.13 -13.26
CA TYR A 41 -2.15 -0.89 -13.15
C TYR A 41 -2.94 0.09 -12.29
N TRP A 42 -2.23 0.81 -11.42
CA TRP A 42 -2.84 1.76 -10.48
C TRP A 42 -2.76 3.17 -11.06
N ASP A 43 -3.64 3.46 -11.98
CA ASP A 43 -3.67 4.73 -12.70
C ASP A 43 -4.52 5.79 -11.99
N GLY A 44 -4.55 6.98 -12.57
CA GLY A 44 -5.45 8.03 -12.11
C GLY A 44 -4.96 8.83 -10.90
N VAL A 45 -3.77 8.55 -10.39
CA VAL A 45 -3.22 9.31 -9.25
C VAL A 45 -2.73 10.66 -9.76
N ARG A 46 -3.32 11.75 -9.24
CA ARG A 46 -3.02 13.11 -9.67
C ARG A 46 -2.52 14.02 -8.54
N ASN A 47 -2.17 13.43 -7.41
CA ASN A 47 -1.59 14.14 -6.27
C ASN A 47 -0.09 13.92 -6.27
N TYR A 48 0.71 14.99 -6.16
CA TYR A 48 2.17 14.89 -6.23
C TYR A 48 2.76 14.07 -5.09
N GLN A 49 2.23 14.23 -3.87
CA GLN A 49 2.73 13.46 -2.72
C GLN A 49 2.47 11.97 -2.93
N ALA A 50 1.27 11.60 -3.36
CA ALA A 50 0.92 10.22 -3.66
C ALA A 50 1.80 9.65 -4.78
N SER A 51 2.00 10.42 -5.84
CA SER A 51 2.85 10.03 -6.96
C SER A 51 4.30 9.83 -6.50
N ASN A 52 4.82 10.74 -5.67
CA ASN A 52 6.17 10.61 -5.13
C ASN A 52 6.32 9.37 -4.26
N ASN A 53 5.28 9.00 -3.52
CA ASN A 53 5.27 7.76 -2.74
C ASN A 53 5.34 6.54 -3.68
N MET A 54 4.57 6.55 -4.76
CA MET A 54 4.62 5.45 -5.75
C MET A 54 6.00 5.32 -6.40
N LYS A 55 6.70 6.44 -6.63
CA LYS A 55 8.05 6.43 -7.20
C LYS A 55 9.06 5.67 -6.31
N LYS A 56 8.79 5.61 -5.02
CA LYS A 56 9.67 4.93 -4.05
C LYS A 56 9.35 3.44 -3.93
N MET A 57 8.24 2.99 -4.47
CA MET A 57 7.85 1.59 -4.39
C MET A 57 8.75 0.71 -5.23
N ARG A 58 9.04 -0.48 -4.71
CA ARG A 58 9.84 -1.49 -5.41
C ARG A 58 9.00 -2.74 -5.65
N LYS A 59 9.30 -3.45 -6.73
CA LYS A 59 8.68 -4.74 -7.00
C LYS A 59 8.85 -5.68 -5.80
N GLY A 60 7.76 -6.33 -5.40
CA GLY A 60 7.74 -7.25 -4.27
C GLY A 60 7.32 -6.63 -2.95
N GLU A 61 7.22 -5.30 -2.87
CA GLU A 61 6.77 -4.65 -1.64
C GLU A 61 5.27 -4.85 -1.43
N ARG A 62 4.86 -4.89 -0.17
CA ARG A 62 3.47 -5.16 0.21
C ARG A 62 2.71 -3.88 0.44
N VAL A 63 1.42 -3.92 0.07
CA VAL A 63 0.55 -2.75 0.08
C VAL A 63 -0.81 -3.16 0.63
N PHE A 64 -1.29 -2.46 1.67
CA PHE A 64 -2.67 -2.65 2.11
C PHE A 64 -3.64 -2.08 1.08
N PHE A 65 -4.66 -2.85 0.75
CA PHE A 65 -5.77 -2.38 -0.07
C PHE A 65 -6.84 -1.83 0.87
N TYR A 66 -7.08 -0.52 0.77
CA TYR A 66 -8.00 0.19 1.65
C TYR A 66 -9.27 0.58 0.89
N HIS A 67 -10.39 0.07 1.35
CA HIS A 67 -11.70 0.40 0.78
C HIS A 67 -12.19 1.72 1.38
N SER A 68 -12.47 2.72 0.55
CA SER A 68 -12.74 4.07 1.04
C SER A 68 -14.15 4.59 0.77
N ILE A 69 -15.05 3.76 0.20
CA ILE A 69 -16.36 4.24 -0.23
C ILE A 69 -17.42 4.13 0.86
N SER A 70 -18.04 2.96 0.99
CA SER A 70 -19.09 2.77 1.98
C SER A 70 -18.57 2.34 3.33
N GLU A 71 -17.53 1.52 3.31
CA GLU A 71 -16.87 1.01 4.52
C GLU A 71 -15.39 1.36 4.43
N LYS A 72 -14.93 2.19 5.33
CA LYS A 72 -13.53 2.61 5.38
C LYS A 72 -12.74 1.56 6.14
N GLN A 73 -12.11 0.66 5.42
CA GLN A 73 -11.42 -0.49 6.02
C GLN A 73 -10.37 -1.10 5.10
N ILE A 74 -9.38 -1.72 5.73
CA ILE A 74 -8.38 -2.55 5.03
C ILE A 74 -9.04 -3.90 4.77
N VAL A 75 -9.03 -4.34 3.50
CA VAL A 75 -9.67 -5.59 3.08
C VAL A 75 -8.71 -6.63 2.50
N GLY A 76 -7.50 -6.23 2.15
CA GLY A 76 -6.53 -7.16 1.59
C GLY A 76 -5.13 -6.60 1.56
N ILE A 77 -4.19 -7.44 1.17
CA ILE A 77 -2.80 -7.07 0.95
C ILE A 77 -2.45 -7.36 -0.50
N MET A 78 -1.91 -6.35 -1.16
CA MET A 78 -1.40 -6.42 -2.53
C MET A 78 0.12 -6.49 -2.50
N GLU A 79 0.70 -6.83 -3.65
CA GLU A 79 2.13 -6.79 -3.86
C GLU A 79 2.41 -5.97 -5.11
N VAL A 80 3.44 -5.12 -5.06
CA VAL A 80 3.86 -4.35 -6.24
C VAL A 80 4.46 -5.32 -7.25
N SER A 81 3.86 -5.40 -8.44
CA SER A 81 4.31 -6.30 -9.50
C SER A 81 5.12 -5.59 -10.59
N ARG A 82 4.98 -4.26 -10.70
CA ARG A 82 5.78 -3.44 -11.60
C ARG A 82 6.00 -2.08 -10.95
N LYS A 83 7.26 -1.64 -10.93
CA LYS A 83 7.59 -0.33 -10.35
C LYS A 83 7.09 0.82 -11.23
N TYR A 84 7.17 2.02 -10.71
CA TYR A 84 6.66 3.25 -11.31
C TYR A 84 7.05 3.42 -12.78
N TYR A 85 6.07 3.76 -13.61
CA TYR A 85 6.22 4.06 -15.02
C TYR A 85 5.12 5.05 -15.46
N PRO A 86 5.24 5.68 -16.63
CA PRO A 86 4.26 6.69 -17.04
C PRO A 86 2.83 6.17 -17.05
N ASP A 87 1.92 6.98 -16.52
CA ASP A 87 0.48 6.70 -16.51
C ASP A 87 -0.08 7.07 -17.89
N HIS A 88 -0.60 6.09 -18.60
CA HIS A 88 -1.15 6.29 -19.95
C HIS A 88 -2.42 7.15 -19.96
N THR A 89 -3.06 7.34 -18.81
CA THR A 89 -4.25 8.20 -18.70
C THR A 89 -3.90 9.66 -18.45
N ASP A 90 -2.62 9.95 -18.19
CA ASP A 90 -2.14 11.32 -17.99
C ASP A 90 -1.45 11.85 -19.24
N THR A 91 -2.15 12.67 -20.00
CA THR A 91 -1.62 13.25 -21.23
C THR A 91 -0.55 14.30 -20.99
N SER A 92 -0.46 14.84 -19.76
CA SER A 92 0.57 15.85 -19.43
C SER A 92 1.95 15.24 -19.21
N GLY A 93 2.04 13.93 -18.98
CA GLY A 93 3.30 13.25 -18.71
C GLY A 93 3.87 13.48 -17.33
N ARG A 94 3.11 14.09 -16.42
CA ARG A 94 3.59 14.43 -15.07
C ARG A 94 3.46 13.29 -14.09
N PHE A 95 2.50 12.40 -14.30
CA PHE A 95 2.15 11.37 -13.34
C PHE A 95 2.40 9.98 -13.90
N GLY A 96 2.72 9.07 -13.00
CA GLY A 96 2.93 7.68 -13.35
C GLY A 96 2.06 6.77 -12.51
N MET A 97 2.30 5.47 -12.66
CA MET A 97 1.55 4.44 -11.98
C MET A 97 2.45 3.27 -11.66
N VAL A 98 1.97 2.37 -10.81
CA VAL A 98 2.61 1.09 -10.53
C VAL A 98 1.62 -0.02 -10.85
N ASN A 99 2.10 -1.24 -11.04
CA ASN A 99 1.22 -2.40 -11.12
C ASN A 99 1.22 -3.12 -9.78
N VAL A 100 0.07 -3.64 -9.42
CA VAL A 100 -0.12 -4.42 -8.20
C VAL A 100 -0.87 -5.70 -8.52
N LYS A 101 -0.67 -6.72 -7.68
CA LYS A 101 -1.42 -7.97 -7.76
C LYS A 101 -1.89 -8.35 -6.36
N PRO A 102 -2.96 -9.14 -6.23
CA PRO A 102 -3.41 -9.56 -4.90
C PRO A 102 -2.37 -10.50 -4.29
N TYR A 103 -2.15 -10.35 -2.99
CA TYR A 103 -1.27 -11.23 -2.24
C TYR A 103 -2.06 -12.12 -1.29
N VAL A 104 -2.84 -11.51 -0.39
CA VAL A 104 -3.69 -12.25 0.54
C VAL A 104 -4.86 -11.39 0.98
N ALA A 105 -6.04 -11.99 1.09
CA ALA A 105 -7.19 -11.33 1.71
C ALA A 105 -6.99 -11.34 3.23
N VAL A 106 -7.41 -10.26 3.91
CA VAL A 106 -7.33 -10.26 5.37
C VAL A 106 -8.45 -11.12 5.95
N THR A 107 -8.16 -11.77 7.08
CA THR A 107 -9.14 -12.57 7.79
C THR A 107 -10.20 -11.68 8.44
N ASN A 108 -9.75 -10.57 9.02
CA ASN A 108 -10.62 -9.58 9.66
C ASN A 108 -10.36 -8.23 9.02
N SER A 109 -11.38 -7.63 8.41
CA SER A 109 -11.24 -6.27 7.89
C SER A 109 -10.94 -5.32 9.05
N VAL A 110 -9.99 -4.39 8.83
CA VAL A 110 -9.60 -3.43 9.86
C VAL A 110 -10.21 -2.08 9.49
N THR A 111 -11.17 -1.64 10.28
CA THR A 111 -11.89 -0.40 10.00
C THR A 111 -11.07 0.83 10.41
N LEU A 112 -11.37 1.97 9.78
CA LEU A 112 -10.76 3.24 10.18
C LEU A 112 -11.07 3.57 11.64
N ALA A 113 -12.28 3.25 12.10
CA ALA A 113 -12.65 3.48 13.50
C ALA A 113 -11.75 2.68 14.46
N GLU A 114 -11.47 1.42 14.14
CA GLU A 114 -10.55 0.60 14.92
C GLU A 114 -9.13 1.15 14.92
N ILE A 115 -8.69 1.64 13.76
CA ILE A 115 -7.36 2.25 13.62
C ILE A 115 -7.26 3.50 14.48
N LYS A 116 -8.27 4.36 14.44
CA LYS A 116 -8.29 5.59 15.24
C LYS A 116 -8.37 5.31 16.73
N ALA A 117 -8.98 4.21 17.11
CA ALA A 117 -9.11 3.81 18.51
C ALA A 117 -7.80 3.24 19.09
N GLU A 118 -6.82 2.89 18.24
CA GLU A 118 -5.56 2.32 18.67
C GLU A 118 -4.50 3.42 18.82
N PRO A 119 -4.07 3.74 20.06
CA PRO A 119 -3.10 4.82 20.30
C PRO A 119 -1.78 4.62 19.57
N LYS A 120 -1.36 3.39 19.37
CA LYS A 120 -0.09 3.07 18.69
C LYS A 120 -0.12 3.41 17.20
N LEU A 121 -1.31 3.64 16.64
CA LEU A 121 -1.49 4.00 15.24
C LEU A 121 -1.77 5.50 15.04
N SER A 122 -1.66 6.30 16.08
CA SER A 122 -1.96 7.74 16.00
C SER A 122 -1.07 8.48 15.01
N ASP A 123 0.15 7.99 14.75
CA ASP A 123 1.09 8.58 13.79
C ASP A 123 0.95 8.03 12.38
N LEU A 124 0.06 7.09 12.14
CA LEU A 124 -0.15 6.51 10.82
C LEU A 124 -0.64 7.59 9.85
N ALA A 125 -0.04 7.64 8.66
CA ALA A 125 -0.41 8.65 7.65
C ALA A 125 -1.89 8.59 7.29
N LEU A 126 -2.50 7.41 7.32
CA LEU A 126 -3.94 7.24 7.08
C LEU A 126 -4.78 8.10 8.05
N VAL A 127 -4.35 8.22 9.30
CA VAL A 127 -5.04 9.02 10.32
C VAL A 127 -4.74 10.51 10.13
N LYS A 128 -3.48 10.86 9.88
CA LYS A 128 -3.03 12.25 9.78
C LYS A 128 -3.37 12.92 8.46
N GLN A 129 -3.38 12.17 7.38
CA GLN A 129 -3.58 12.69 6.03
C GLN A 129 -4.71 11.93 5.35
N SER A 130 -5.94 12.18 5.77
CA SER A 130 -7.12 11.42 5.34
C SER A 130 -7.38 11.47 3.83
N ARG A 131 -6.84 12.48 3.13
CA ARG A 131 -7.06 12.62 1.67
C ARG A 131 -5.95 12.04 0.83
N LEU A 132 -4.86 11.61 1.44
CA LEU A 132 -3.75 11.01 0.70
C LEU A 132 -4.12 9.59 0.29
N SER A 133 -4.01 9.29 -1.00
CA SER A 133 -4.44 7.99 -1.57
C SER A 133 -3.34 6.94 -1.62
N VAL A 134 -2.08 7.35 -1.50
CA VAL A 134 -0.93 6.43 -1.47
C VAL A 134 -0.05 6.87 -0.32
N LEU A 135 0.07 6.03 0.69
CA LEU A 135 0.77 6.40 1.92
C LEU A 135 1.79 5.35 2.33
N PRO A 136 2.88 5.80 2.98
CA PRO A 136 3.82 4.87 3.58
C PRO A 136 3.28 4.33 4.90
N VAL A 137 3.69 3.12 5.24
CA VAL A 137 3.36 2.46 6.51
C VAL A 137 4.68 1.97 7.11
N SER A 138 4.99 2.37 8.33
CA SER A 138 6.20 1.91 8.99
C SER A 138 6.12 0.41 9.27
N SER A 139 7.25 -0.25 9.43
CA SER A 139 7.27 -1.68 9.72
C SER A 139 6.54 -2.01 11.02
N THR A 140 6.64 -1.14 12.02
CA THR A 140 5.93 -1.31 13.30
C THR A 140 4.42 -1.24 13.11
N HIS A 141 3.94 -0.23 12.37
CA HIS A 141 2.51 -0.10 12.07
C HIS A 141 2.02 -1.25 11.19
N TRP A 142 2.84 -1.67 10.23
CA TRP A 142 2.50 -2.80 9.36
C TRP A 142 2.24 -4.07 10.17
N LYS A 143 3.14 -4.39 11.08
CA LYS A 143 2.99 -5.59 11.92
C LYS A 143 1.75 -5.53 12.80
N LEU A 144 1.48 -4.37 13.39
CA LEU A 144 0.30 -4.18 14.22
C LEU A 144 -0.98 -4.32 13.40
N LEU A 145 -1.04 -3.68 12.23
CA LEU A 145 -2.20 -3.78 11.35
C LEU A 145 -2.42 -5.20 10.85
N CYS A 146 -1.36 -5.92 10.52
CA CYS A 146 -1.46 -7.34 10.14
C CYS A 146 -2.00 -8.20 11.27
N LYS A 147 -1.58 -7.93 12.50
CA LYS A 147 -2.10 -8.62 13.68
C LYS A 147 -3.59 -8.35 13.84
N MET A 148 -4.02 -7.10 13.70
CA MET A 148 -5.45 -6.75 13.76
C MET A 148 -6.24 -7.41 12.64
N ALA A 149 -5.63 -7.53 11.47
CA ALA A 149 -6.25 -8.13 10.29
C ALA A 149 -6.24 -9.66 10.31
N GLY A 150 -5.54 -10.27 11.26
CA GLY A 150 -5.46 -11.72 11.38
C GLY A 150 -4.61 -12.39 10.32
N VAL A 151 -3.59 -11.70 9.80
CA VAL A 151 -2.68 -12.24 8.78
C VAL A 151 -1.24 -12.12 9.26
N LYS A 152 -0.37 -12.94 8.67
CA LYS A 152 1.07 -12.85 8.94
C LYS A 152 1.65 -11.58 8.34
N ALA A 153 2.49 -10.94 9.13
CA ALA A 153 3.20 -9.76 8.66
C ALA A 153 4.31 -10.12 7.68
#